data_47d9a3603f712ef74e8890594aa88567
#
_entry.id   47d9a3603f712ef74e8890594aa88567
#
_cell.length_a   1.000
_cell.length_b   1.000
_cell.length_c   1.000
_cell.angle_alpha   90.00
_cell.angle_beta   90.00
_cell.angle_gamma   90.00
#
_symmetry.space_group_name_H-M   'P 1'
#
loop_
_entity.id
_entity.type
_entity.pdbx_description
1 polymer ?
#
loop_
_entity_poly.entity_id
_entity_poly.type
_entity_poly.pdbx_seq_one_letter_code
_entity_poly.pdbx_strand_id
1 'polypeptide(L)'
;IVKIFNDSGQWTYASDLIDAITQCQDAGSNVVNMSLGGGSSSTTERNAMQSFTDAGMLLVAAAGNDGNSAKSYPASYDAVMSVAAVDSSENRASYSQYNDQVEIAAPGSAVQSTYPTNTYASLSGTSMATPHVAGGAALVWSYFPQCSNNQIRSALNATAKDKGSAGRDNFYGYGLMQLADAYNYLNTNGCAGGGTGGGG
;
A
#
# COMPACT_ATOMS: atom_id res chain seq x y z
N ILE A 1 -16.15 -4.14 -3.23
CA ILE A 1 -15.49 -3.40 -4.33
C ILE A 1 -16.31 -2.16 -4.62
N VAL A 2 -15.67 -1.00 -4.63
CA VAL A 2 -16.29 0.29 -4.97
C VAL A 2 -15.70 0.78 -6.28
N LYS A 3 -16.56 1.11 -7.27
CA LYS A 3 -16.14 1.68 -8.55
C LYS A 3 -15.94 3.19 -8.38
N ILE A 4 -14.71 3.67 -8.58
CA ILE A 4 -14.37 5.10 -8.51
C ILE A 4 -14.11 5.71 -9.89
N PHE A 5 -13.67 4.91 -10.86
CA PHE A 5 -13.41 5.37 -12.22
C PHE A 5 -14.67 5.38 -13.07
N ASN A 6 -14.83 6.41 -13.88
CA ASN A 6 -15.85 6.45 -14.93
C ASN A 6 -15.52 5.45 -16.05
N ASP A 7 -16.39 5.35 -17.07
CA ASP A 7 -16.22 4.38 -18.16
C ASP A 7 -15.03 4.73 -19.10
N SER A 8 -14.51 5.95 -18.98
CA SER A 8 -13.27 6.38 -19.66
C SER A 8 -12.00 6.12 -18.82
N GLY A 9 -12.13 5.46 -17.67
CA GLY A 9 -11.00 5.16 -16.77
C GLY A 9 -10.46 6.40 -16.06
N GLN A 10 -11.27 7.44 -15.90
CA GLN A 10 -10.88 8.67 -15.23
C GLN A 10 -11.55 8.79 -13.86
N TRP A 11 -10.82 9.35 -12.93
CA TRP A 11 -11.26 9.80 -11.62
C TRP A 11 -10.95 11.29 -11.48
N THR A 12 -11.90 12.08 -10.99
CA THR A 12 -11.83 13.54 -11.13
C THR A 12 -11.63 14.28 -9.81
N TYR A 13 -12.26 13.82 -8.72
CA TYR A 13 -12.28 14.58 -7.48
C TYR A 13 -11.82 13.77 -6.27
N ALA A 14 -11.08 14.42 -5.37
CA ALA A 14 -10.70 13.84 -4.07
C ALA A 14 -11.93 13.43 -3.23
N SER A 15 -13.05 14.13 -3.35
CA SER A 15 -14.32 13.78 -2.71
C SER A 15 -14.82 12.40 -3.10
N ASP A 16 -14.68 12.00 -4.38
CA ASP A 16 -15.13 10.70 -4.86
C ASP A 16 -14.33 9.56 -4.20
N LEU A 17 -13.02 9.79 -3.96
CA LEU A 17 -12.19 8.83 -3.26
C LEU A 17 -12.57 8.73 -1.79
N ILE A 18 -12.82 9.85 -1.13
CA ILE A 18 -13.27 9.89 0.27
C ILE A 18 -14.59 9.14 0.44
N ASP A 19 -15.55 9.39 -0.45
CA ASP A 19 -16.85 8.71 -0.45
C ASP A 19 -16.71 7.21 -0.68
N ALA A 20 -15.81 6.80 -1.59
CA ALA A 20 -15.53 5.39 -1.87
C ALA A 20 -14.92 4.68 -0.64
N ILE A 21 -13.98 5.33 0.06
CA ILE A 21 -13.38 4.76 1.28
C ILE A 21 -14.42 4.73 2.42
N THR A 22 -15.28 5.74 2.52
CA THR A 22 -16.40 5.75 3.48
C THR A 22 -17.32 4.54 3.26
N GLN A 23 -17.67 4.22 2.02
CA GLN A 23 -18.45 3.03 1.70
C GLN A 23 -17.71 1.73 2.12
N CYS A 24 -16.39 1.67 1.95
CA CYS A 24 -15.60 0.54 2.45
C CYS A 24 -15.64 0.45 3.98
N GLN A 25 -15.54 1.58 4.67
CA GLN A 25 -15.64 1.65 6.13
C GLN A 25 -17.00 1.18 6.64
N ASP A 26 -18.07 1.69 6.03
CA ASP A 26 -19.46 1.31 6.37
C ASP A 26 -19.73 -0.18 6.14
N ALA A 27 -19.04 -0.77 5.15
CA ALA A 27 -19.07 -2.20 4.90
C ALA A 27 -18.18 -3.04 5.84
N GLY A 28 -17.49 -2.42 6.81
CA GLY A 28 -16.64 -3.08 7.79
C GLY A 28 -15.28 -3.52 7.25
N SER A 29 -14.75 -2.86 6.22
CA SER A 29 -13.44 -3.19 5.65
C SER A 29 -12.31 -2.71 6.56
N ASN A 30 -11.35 -3.59 6.85
CA ASN A 30 -10.15 -3.24 7.62
C ASN A 30 -8.98 -2.80 6.73
N VAL A 31 -8.90 -3.28 5.49
CA VAL A 31 -7.83 -2.95 4.55
C VAL A 31 -8.43 -2.40 3.26
N VAL A 32 -7.91 -1.27 2.79
CA VAL A 32 -8.33 -0.66 1.51
C VAL A 32 -7.16 -0.63 0.55
N ASN A 33 -7.35 -1.23 -0.63
CA ASN A 33 -6.42 -1.17 -1.75
C ASN A 33 -6.79 -0.03 -2.70
N MET A 34 -5.84 0.86 -2.92
CA MET A 34 -5.99 2.01 -3.83
C MET A 34 -4.92 1.94 -4.93
N SER A 35 -5.17 1.10 -5.95
CA SER A 35 -4.30 1.01 -7.14
C SER A 35 -4.52 2.19 -8.09
N LEU A 36 -4.42 3.40 -7.56
CA LEU A 36 -4.70 4.67 -8.23
C LEU A 36 -3.81 5.77 -7.65
N GLY A 37 -3.75 6.91 -8.33
CA GLY A 37 -3.07 8.09 -7.81
C GLY A 37 -3.05 9.26 -8.79
N GLY A 38 -2.71 10.42 -8.27
CA GLY A 38 -2.56 11.67 -9.02
C GLY A 38 -1.51 12.58 -8.40
N GLY A 39 -1.06 13.58 -9.16
CA GLY A 39 0.04 14.48 -8.76
C GLY A 39 -0.37 15.61 -7.78
N SER A 40 -1.65 15.75 -7.44
CA SER A 40 -2.14 16.86 -6.63
C SER A 40 -2.51 16.43 -5.22
N SER A 41 -1.98 17.12 -4.21
CA SER A 41 -2.37 16.93 -2.81
C SER A 41 -3.53 17.85 -2.42
N SER A 42 -4.34 17.41 -1.48
CA SER A 42 -5.41 18.19 -0.87
C SER A 42 -5.39 18.03 0.64
N THR A 43 -5.56 19.13 1.37
CA THR A 43 -5.67 19.09 2.84
C THR A 43 -6.91 18.30 3.29
N THR A 44 -8.01 18.42 2.56
CA THR A 44 -9.25 17.66 2.85
C THR A 44 -8.99 16.16 2.69
N GLU A 45 -8.37 15.75 1.60
CA GLU A 45 -8.03 14.34 1.37
C GLU A 45 -7.04 13.81 2.42
N ARG A 46 -5.97 14.57 2.73
CA ARG A 46 -5.02 14.19 3.79
C ARG A 46 -5.71 13.95 5.12
N ASN A 47 -6.57 14.88 5.53
CA ASN A 47 -7.29 14.77 6.80
C ASN A 47 -8.25 13.58 6.80
N ALA A 48 -8.91 13.30 5.67
CA ALA A 48 -9.78 12.14 5.54
C ALA A 48 -8.99 10.83 5.64
N MET A 49 -7.83 10.71 4.94
CA MET A 49 -6.97 9.51 5.06
C MET A 49 -6.52 9.29 6.50
N GLN A 50 -6.13 10.37 7.20
CA GLN A 50 -5.77 10.26 8.62
C GLN A 50 -6.96 9.78 9.47
N SER A 51 -8.14 10.33 9.25
CA SER A 51 -9.34 9.94 9.99
C SER A 51 -9.71 8.47 9.79
N PHE A 52 -9.59 7.94 8.57
CA PHE A 52 -9.81 6.52 8.28
C PHE A 52 -8.78 5.62 8.99
N THR A 53 -7.52 6.04 8.99
CA THR A 53 -6.45 5.32 9.69
C THR A 53 -6.66 5.35 11.21
N ASP A 54 -7.06 6.49 11.77
CA ASP A 54 -7.39 6.63 13.20
C ASP A 54 -8.61 5.79 13.60
N ALA A 55 -9.54 5.58 12.66
CA ALA A 55 -10.68 4.69 12.82
C ALA A 55 -10.33 3.18 12.68
N GLY A 56 -9.06 2.85 12.47
CA GLY A 56 -8.56 1.48 12.45
C GLY A 56 -8.40 0.85 11.07
N MET A 57 -8.57 1.59 9.98
CA MET A 57 -8.36 1.08 8.62
C MET A 57 -6.88 1.12 8.23
N LEU A 58 -6.41 0.13 7.48
CA LEU A 58 -5.10 0.13 6.81
C LEU A 58 -5.29 0.53 5.35
N LEU A 59 -4.74 1.68 5.00
CA LEU A 59 -4.82 2.24 3.65
C LEU A 59 -3.53 1.94 2.89
N VAL A 60 -3.64 1.35 1.70
CA VAL A 60 -2.49 0.94 0.87
C VAL A 60 -2.66 1.52 -0.53
N ALA A 61 -1.67 2.24 -1.05
CA ALA A 61 -1.78 2.90 -2.35
C ALA A 61 -0.52 2.78 -3.22
N ALA A 62 -0.71 2.87 -4.52
CA ALA A 62 0.33 2.78 -5.53
C ALA A 62 1.21 4.03 -5.56
N ALA A 63 2.54 3.87 -5.50
CA ALA A 63 3.49 4.99 -5.49
C ALA A 63 3.52 5.81 -6.78
N GLY A 64 3.07 5.23 -7.90
CA GLY A 64 3.06 5.85 -9.23
C GLY A 64 4.01 5.19 -10.23
N ASN A 65 3.82 5.48 -11.53
CA ASN A 65 4.46 4.74 -12.62
C ASN A 65 5.29 5.61 -13.58
N ASP A 66 5.70 6.82 -13.18
CA ASP A 66 6.48 7.73 -14.04
C ASP A 66 7.99 7.55 -13.88
N GLY A 67 8.45 6.63 -13.03
CA GLY A 67 9.87 6.31 -12.83
C GLY A 67 10.70 7.45 -12.24
N ASN A 68 10.08 8.44 -11.64
CA ASN A 68 10.72 9.64 -11.10
C ASN A 68 10.45 9.80 -9.58
N SER A 69 10.96 10.89 -8.99
CA SER A 69 10.80 11.18 -7.57
C SER A 69 9.57 12.02 -7.20
N ALA A 70 8.68 12.28 -8.15
CA ALA A 70 7.45 13.02 -7.87
C ALA A 70 6.57 12.26 -6.88
N LYS A 71 5.85 12.99 -6.03
CA LYS A 71 4.87 12.41 -5.12
C LYS A 71 3.56 12.16 -5.84
N SER A 72 2.96 11.00 -5.58
CA SER A 72 1.62 10.64 -6.04
C SER A 72 0.69 10.51 -4.83
N TYR A 73 -0.52 11.00 -4.95
CA TYR A 73 -1.52 10.99 -3.90
C TYR A 73 -2.70 10.09 -4.28
N PRO A 74 -3.23 9.32 -3.31
CA PRO A 74 -3.06 9.40 -1.87
C PRO A 74 -1.81 8.71 -1.30
N ALA A 75 -0.99 8.00 -2.08
CA ALA A 75 0.15 7.22 -1.60
C ALA A 75 1.16 8.04 -0.78
N SER A 76 1.30 9.33 -1.05
CA SER A 76 2.27 10.19 -0.36
C SER A 76 1.71 10.93 0.87
N TYR A 77 0.58 10.49 1.41
CA TYR A 77 0.14 10.90 2.75
C TYR A 77 0.66 9.93 3.80
N ASP A 78 1.11 10.42 4.96
CA ASP A 78 1.69 9.61 6.04
C ASP A 78 0.75 8.51 6.57
N ALA A 79 -0.57 8.76 6.48
CA ALA A 79 -1.60 7.80 6.84
C ALA A 79 -1.73 6.60 5.88
N VAL A 80 -1.08 6.66 4.71
CA VAL A 80 -1.22 5.66 3.64
C VAL A 80 0.09 4.93 3.42
N MET A 81 0.06 3.60 3.33
CA MET A 81 1.22 2.81 2.92
C MET A 81 1.47 2.98 1.42
N SER A 82 2.57 3.63 1.07
CA SER A 82 3.01 3.81 -0.33
C SER A 82 3.78 2.59 -0.83
N VAL A 83 3.33 1.99 -1.94
CA VAL A 83 3.87 0.74 -2.45
C VAL A 83 4.64 0.94 -3.75
N ALA A 84 5.94 0.63 -3.73
CA ALA A 84 6.79 0.55 -4.91
C ALA A 84 6.69 -0.83 -5.59
N ALA A 85 7.04 -0.89 -6.87
CA ALA A 85 7.03 -2.12 -7.65
C ALA A 85 8.44 -2.68 -7.87
N VAL A 86 8.56 -4.01 -7.72
CA VAL A 86 9.75 -4.77 -8.13
C VAL A 86 9.44 -5.75 -9.27
N ASP A 87 10.48 -6.13 -10.00
CA ASP A 87 10.45 -7.20 -11.00
C ASP A 87 10.70 -8.59 -10.37
N SER A 88 10.74 -9.64 -11.21
CA SER A 88 10.98 -11.02 -10.77
C SER A 88 12.40 -11.27 -10.26
N SER A 89 13.34 -10.35 -10.48
CA SER A 89 14.69 -10.36 -9.91
C SER A 89 14.80 -9.53 -8.64
N GLU A 90 13.67 -9.06 -8.12
CA GLU A 90 13.54 -8.18 -6.95
C GLU A 90 14.23 -6.81 -7.12
N ASN A 91 14.47 -6.38 -8.35
CA ASN A 91 14.94 -5.04 -8.61
C ASN A 91 13.75 -4.08 -8.72
N ARG A 92 13.93 -2.84 -8.26
CA ARG A 92 12.92 -1.79 -8.48
C ARG A 92 12.60 -1.70 -9.98
N ALA A 93 11.34 -1.82 -10.33
CA ALA A 93 10.89 -1.63 -11.69
C ALA A 93 11.19 -0.21 -12.18
N SER A 94 11.68 -0.05 -13.40
CA SER A 94 12.13 1.24 -13.94
C SER A 94 11.02 2.31 -13.92
N TYR A 95 9.78 1.90 -14.07
CA TYR A 95 8.61 2.77 -14.03
C TYR A 95 8.20 3.15 -12.59
N SER A 96 8.58 2.39 -11.55
CA SER A 96 8.15 2.67 -10.19
C SER A 96 8.67 4.02 -9.71
N GLN A 97 7.76 4.91 -9.28
CA GLN A 97 8.16 6.14 -8.60
C GLN A 97 8.89 5.82 -7.30
N TYR A 98 9.75 6.74 -6.89
CA TYR A 98 10.60 6.63 -5.70
C TYR A 98 10.71 7.99 -5.01
N ASN A 99 10.46 8.04 -3.72
CA ASN A 99 10.57 9.25 -2.90
C ASN A 99 10.57 8.87 -1.41
N ASP A 100 10.67 9.87 -0.54
CA ASP A 100 10.69 9.73 0.91
C ASP A 100 9.39 9.14 1.51
N GLN A 101 8.30 9.06 0.73
CA GLN A 101 7.02 8.48 1.17
C GLN A 101 6.88 7.01 0.80
N VAL A 102 7.69 6.47 -0.11
CA VAL A 102 7.69 5.03 -0.38
C VAL A 102 7.96 4.27 0.92
N GLU A 103 7.08 3.31 1.24
CA GLU A 103 7.13 2.61 2.52
C GLU A 103 7.53 1.14 2.39
N ILE A 104 7.03 0.46 1.36
CA ILE A 104 7.31 -0.96 1.14
C ILE A 104 7.27 -1.28 -0.34
N ALA A 105 7.94 -2.34 -0.75
CA ALA A 105 7.94 -2.82 -2.12
C ALA A 105 7.27 -4.19 -2.23
N ALA A 106 6.67 -4.46 -3.41
CA ALA A 106 6.07 -5.76 -3.71
C ALA A 106 6.17 -6.06 -5.22
N PRO A 107 5.95 -7.32 -5.66
CA PRO A 107 5.95 -7.68 -7.06
C PRO A 107 4.93 -6.88 -7.86
N GLY A 108 5.39 -6.18 -8.90
CA GLY A 108 4.54 -5.31 -9.73
C GLY A 108 4.78 -5.46 -11.22
N SER A 109 5.77 -6.27 -11.66
CA SER A 109 6.09 -6.46 -13.08
C SER A 109 5.62 -7.81 -13.58
N ALA A 110 4.93 -7.82 -14.73
CA ALA A 110 4.40 -9.02 -15.38
C ALA A 110 3.50 -9.87 -14.45
N VAL A 111 2.65 -9.21 -13.67
CA VAL A 111 1.70 -9.87 -12.76
C VAL A 111 0.49 -10.35 -13.54
N GLN A 112 0.28 -11.66 -13.58
CA GLN A 112 -0.89 -12.25 -14.22
C GLN A 112 -2.08 -12.25 -13.25
N SER A 113 -3.21 -11.73 -13.71
CA SER A 113 -4.45 -11.68 -12.93
C SER A 113 -5.68 -11.73 -13.84
N THR A 114 -6.85 -11.80 -13.23
CA THR A 114 -8.15 -11.69 -13.92
C THR A 114 -8.27 -10.34 -14.63
N TYR A 115 -8.86 -10.36 -15.80
CA TYR A 115 -9.06 -9.20 -16.66
C TYR A 115 -10.50 -9.20 -17.20
N PRO A 116 -11.07 -8.02 -17.57
CA PRO A 116 -12.44 -7.92 -18.08
C PRO A 116 -12.76 -8.95 -19.19
N THR A 117 -14.04 -9.30 -19.28
CA THR A 117 -14.58 -10.28 -20.27
C THR A 117 -14.09 -11.71 -20.07
N ASN A 118 -13.94 -12.17 -18.80
CA ASN A 118 -13.52 -13.53 -18.44
C ASN A 118 -12.18 -13.95 -19.04
N THR A 119 -11.23 -13.02 -19.07
CA THR A 119 -9.87 -13.27 -19.56
C THR A 119 -8.85 -13.11 -18.43
N TYR A 120 -7.60 -13.43 -18.73
CA TYR A 120 -6.44 -13.13 -17.91
C TYR A 120 -5.48 -12.27 -18.69
N ALA A 121 -4.83 -11.33 -18.01
CA ALA A 121 -3.79 -10.50 -18.60
C ALA A 121 -2.60 -10.37 -17.64
N SER A 122 -1.42 -10.20 -18.22
CA SER A 122 -0.21 -9.87 -17.47
C SER A 122 0.04 -8.38 -17.57
N LEU A 123 0.00 -7.68 -16.44
CA LEU A 123 0.15 -6.24 -16.35
C LEU A 123 1.36 -5.87 -15.47
N SER A 124 1.88 -4.67 -15.68
CA SER A 124 2.98 -4.12 -14.88
C SER A 124 2.60 -2.74 -14.37
N GLY A 125 2.91 -2.47 -13.10
CA GLY A 125 2.64 -1.20 -12.44
C GLY A 125 2.73 -1.31 -10.92
N THR A 126 2.91 -0.19 -10.24
CA THR A 126 2.73 -0.10 -8.79
C THR A 126 1.29 -0.45 -8.41
N SER A 127 0.34 -0.29 -9.33
CA SER A 127 -1.04 -0.77 -9.22
C SER A 127 -1.14 -2.29 -9.04
N MET A 128 -0.18 -3.08 -9.56
CA MET A 128 -0.11 -4.53 -9.38
C MET A 128 0.64 -4.91 -8.09
N ALA A 129 1.58 -4.09 -7.65
CA ALA A 129 2.28 -4.28 -6.39
C ALA A 129 1.38 -4.02 -5.17
N THR A 130 0.54 -3.00 -5.23
CA THR A 130 -0.35 -2.57 -4.15
C THR A 130 -1.27 -3.68 -3.62
N PRO A 131 -1.98 -4.47 -4.46
CA PRO A 131 -2.83 -5.55 -3.98
C PRO A 131 -2.06 -6.72 -3.34
N HIS A 132 -0.79 -6.92 -3.67
CA HIS A 132 0.05 -7.87 -2.95
C HIS A 132 0.24 -7.43 -1.49
N VAL A 133 0.49 -6.14 -1.26
CA VAL A 133 0.63 -5.60 0.10
C VAL A 133 -0.71 -5.62 0.83
N ALA A 134 -1.79 -5.16 0.19
CA ALA A 134 -3.12 -5.15 0.80
C ALA A 134 -3.62 -6.56 1.15
N GLY A 135 -3.49 -7.51 0.22
CA GLY A 135 -3.85 -8.91 0.44
C GLY A 135 -2.96 -9.58 1.49
N GLY A 136 -1.66 -9.30 1.46
CA GLY A 136 -0.71 -9.79 2.45
C GLY A 136 -1.00 -9.25 3.86
N ALA A 137 -1.30 -7.97 3.97
CA ALA A 137 -1.70 -7.35 5.22
C ALA A 137 -2.99 -8.00 5.77
N ALA A 138 -4.00 -8.18 4.93
CA ALA A 138 -5.25 -8.83 5.30
C ALA A 138 -5.02 -10.27 5.76
N LEU A 139 -4.17 -11.03 5.05
CA LEU A 139 -3.82 -12.40 5.43
C LEU A 139 -3.13 -12.44 6.80
N VAL A 140 -2.09 -11.65 7.02
CA VAL A 140 -1.38 -11.61 8.31
C VAL A 140 -2.33 -11.15 9.42
N TRP A 141 -3.13 -10.11 9.18
CA TRP A 141 -4.08 -9.59 10.17
C TRP A 141 -5.14 -10.61 10.55
N SER A 142 -5.57 -11.47 9.63
CA SER A 142 -6.57 -12.50 9.91
C SER A 142 -6.12 -13.51 10.97
N TYR A 143 -4.81 -13.73 11.11
CA TYR A 143 -4.23 -14.56 12.18
C TYR A 143 -4.06 -13.80 13.51
N PHE A 144 -4.01 -12.47 13.46
CA PHE A 144 -3.80 -11.60 14.63
C PHE A 144 -4.87 -10.52 14.71
N PRO A 145 -6.17 -10.89 14.79
CA PRO A 145 -7.29 -9.95 14.74
C PRO A 145 -7.31 -8.96 15.91
N GLN A 146 -6.59 -9.23 16.97
CA GLN A 146 -6.42 -8.36 18.14
C GLN A 146 -5.42 -7.22 17.91
N CYS A 147 -4.62 -7.27 16.83
CA CYS A 147 -3.66 -6.22 16.50
C CYS A 147 -4.36 -5.04 15.81
N SER A 148 -3.89 -3.83 16.05
CA SER A 148 -4.35 -2.65 15.33
C SER A 148 -3.75 -2.58 13.91
N ASN A 149 -4.35 -1.76 13.04
CA ASN A 149 -3.82 -1.43 11.72
C ASN A 149 -2.35 -1.01 11.76
N ASN A 150 -1.98 -0.12 12.70
CA ASN A 150 -0.61 0.36 12.85
C ASN A 150 0.36 -0.76 13.31
N GLN A 151 -0.09 -1.70 14.11
CA GLN A 151 0.72 -2.84 14.54
C GLN A 151 0.98 -3.81 13.39
N ILE A 152 -0.03 -4.06 12.55
CA ILE A 152 0.15 -4.86 11.31
C ILE A 152 1.09 -4.13 10.34
N ARG A 153 0.88 -2.83 10.08
CA ARG A 153 1.76 -1.98 9.26
C ARG A 153 3.22 -2.06 9.75
N SER A 154 3.42 -1.89 11.04
CA SER A 154 4.76 -1.94 11.65
C SER A 154 5.40 -3.31 11.52
N ALA A 155 4.66 -4.40 11.69
CA ALA A 155 5.17 -5.76 11.52
C ALA A 155 5.62 -6.02 10.07
N LEU A 156 4.83 -5.61 9.08
CA LEU A 156 5.19 -5.73 7.67
C LEU A 156 6.47 -4.96 7.35
N ASN A 157 6.61 -3.74 7.88
CA ASN A 157 7.79 -2.90 7.68
C ASN A 157 9.04 -3.47 8.37
N ALA A 158 8.89 -3.92 9.62
CA ALA A 158 10.00 -4.44 10.42
C ALA A 158 10.59 -5.75 9.89
N THR A 159 9.82 -6.50 9.10
CA THR A 159 10.21 -7.80 8.56
C THR A 159 10.43 -7.79 7.05
N ALA A 160 10.31 -6.63 6.42
CA ALA A 160 10.61 -6.50 5.00
C ALA A 160 12.08 -6.83 4.71
N LYS A 161 12.33 -7.54 3.63
CA LYS A 161 13.69 -7.85 3.17
C LYS A 161 14.35 -6.57 2.69
N ASP A 162 15.34 -6.11 3.42
CA ASP A 162 16.09 -4.88 3.09
C ASP A 162 16.66 -4.95 1.68
N LYS A 163 16.45 -3.92 0.89
CA LYS A 163 16.85 -3.80 -0.51
C LYS A 163 17.34 -2.37 -0.77
N GLY A 164 18.32 -2.23 -1.65
CA GLY A 164 18.90 -0.92 -1.97
C GLY A 164 19.93 -0.48 -0.93
N SER A 165 19.79 0.72 -0.42
CA SER A 165 20.63 1.21 0.69
C SER A 165 20.19 0.59 2.00
N ALA A 166 21.13 0.31 2.89
CA ALA A 166 20.82 -0.33 4.16
C ALA A 166 19.79 0.48 4.98
N GLY A 167 18.77 -0.19 5.47
CA GLY A 167 17.63 0.41 6.16
C GLY A 167 16.60 1.02 5.22
N ARG A 168 15.72 1.88 5.74
CA ARG A 168 14.68 2.53 4.92
C ARG A 168 15.30 3.47 3.90
N ASP A 169 14.95 3.28 2.62
CA ASP A 169 15.38 4.14 1.52
C ASP A 169 14.21 4.63 0.65
N ASN A 170 14.48 5.53 -0.31
CA ASN A 170 13.45 6.11 -1.16
C ASN A 170 12.96 5.17 -2.28
N PHE A 171 13.66 4.06 -2.57
CA PHE A 171 13.38 3.18 -3.70
C PHE A 171 12.53 1.98 -3.32
N TYR A 172 12.76 1.43 -2.12
CA TYR A 172 12.11 0.23 -1.61
C TYR A 172 11.37 0.46 -0.29
N GLY A 173 11.47 1.66 0.29
CA GLY A 173 11.00 1.92 1.64
C GLY A 173 11.76 1.08 2.65
N TYR A 174 11.05 0.32 3.48
CA TYR A 174 11.65 -0.66 4.41
C TYR A 174 12.14 -1.94 3.71
N GLY A 175 11.80 -2.14 2.43
CA GLY A 175 12.23 -3.29 1.66
C GLY A 175 11.10 -4.05 0.98
N LEU A 176 11.41 -5.26 0.50
CA LEU A 176 10.46 -6.17 -0.13
C LEU A 176 9.65 -6.93 0.92
N MET A 177 8.33 -6.83 0.87
CA MET A 177 7.41 -7.48 1.81
C MET A 177 7.65 -8.99 1.94
N GLN A 178 7.71 -9.49 3.19
CA GLN A 178 7.91 -10.89 3.55
C GLN A 178 6.79 -11.36 4.51
N LEU A 179 5.78 -12.04 3.98
CA LEU A 179 4.59 -12.39 4.78
C LEU A 179 4.85 -13.44 5.85
N ALA A 180 5.69 -14.45 5.53
CA ALA A 180 6.04 -15.49 6.50
C ALA A 180 6.81 -14.89 7.69
N ASP A 181 7.70 -13.93 7.42
CA ASP A 181 8.48 -13.27 8.46
C ASP A 181 7.60 -12.36 9.31
N ALA A 182 6.64 -11.64 8.71
CA ALA A 182 5.66 -10.83 9.43
C ALA A 182 4.76 -11.68 10.35
N TYR A 183 4.30 -12.84 9.85
CA TYR A 183 3.55 -13.79 10.66
C TYR A 183 4.39 -14.28 11.85
N ASN A 184 5.61 -14.76 11.60
CA ASN A 184 6.51 -15.28 12.64
C ASN A 184 6.85 -14.20 13.67
N TYR A 185 7.06 -12.97 13.22
CA TYR A 185 7.33 -11.83 14.10
C TYR A 185 6.18 -11.57 15.06
N LEU A 186 4.95 -11.50 14.58
CA LEU A 186 3.77 -11.29 15.42
C LEU A 186 3.47 -12.50 16.30
N ASN A 187 3.69 -13.71 15.80
CA ASN A 187 3.54 -14.94 16.58
C ASN A 187 4.50 -15.03 17.77
N THR A 188 5.72 -14.47 17.60
CA THR A 188 6.75 -14.49 18.64
C THR A 188 6.62 -13.31 19.60
N ASN A 189 6.35 -12.12 19.09
CA ASN A 189 6.43 -10.86 19.85
C ASN A 189 5.04 -10.30 20.23
N GLY A 190 3.96 -10.87 19.68
CA GLY A 190 2.61 -10.31 19.78
C GLY A 190 2.48 -8.96 19.08
N CYS A 191 1.35 -8.31 19.24
CA CYS A 191 1.07 -7.01 18.62
C CYS A 191 2.00 -5.90 19.12
N ALA A 192 2.47 -5.97 20.37
CA ALA A 192 3.36 -4.96 20.97
C ALA A 192 4.75 -4.92 20.31
N GLY A 193 5.19 -5.99 19.63
CA GLY A 193 6.42 -6.00 18.84
C GLY A 193 6.39 -5.03 17.65
N GLY A 194 5.21 -4.63 17.18
CA GLY A 194 5.01 -3.62 16.13
C GLY A 194 5.00 -2.17 16.61
N GLY A 195 5.39 -1.89 17.82
CA GLY A 195 5.41 -0.54 18.38
C GLY A 195 6.82 0.00 18.55
N THR A 196 7.14 1.01 17.84
CA THR A 196 8.05 2.15 17.89
C THR A 196 8.94 2.29 16.65
N GLY A 197 8.36 2.57 15.49
CA GLY A 197 9.04 3.41 14.50
C GLY A 197 8.92 4.84 14.99
N GLY A 198 9.86 5.26 15.84
CA GLY A 198 9.89 6.58 16.42
C GLY A 198 9.98 7.65 15.35
N GLY A 199 9.21 8.70 15.51
CA GLY A 199 9.44 9.94 14.85
C GLY A 199 10.82 10.48 15.20
N GLY A 200 11.48 11.00 14.22
CA GLY A 200 12.65 11.84 14.25
C GLY A 200 12.61 12.73 13.02
#